data_7eed79e92aa82da38fd214477f3ab206
#
_entry.id   7eed79e92aa82da38fd214477f3ab206
#
_cell.length_a   1.000
_cell.length_b   1.000
_cell.length_c   1.000
_cell.angle_alpha   90.00
_cell.angle_beta   90.00
_cell.angle_gamma   90.00
#
_symmetry.space_group_name_H-M   'P 1'
#
loop_
_entity.id
_entity.type
_entity.pdbx_description
1 polymer ?
#
loop_
_entity_poly.entity_id
_entity_poly.type
_entity_poly.pdbx_seq_one_letter_code
_entity_poly.pdbx_strand_id
1 'polypeptide(L)'
;VHVAEAYSFLTAYQRFADEPLTDTEADTYVEQAAVVARLLGATEVPTTVAGLERALTAYRPDLEATDAARDAARFLLLQAPLPLLARPGYSLITTGGVAVLPGWARSSLGLPMARPLAPVATGIGRFGTRAVRWAMAGVAQERQLAADLS
;
A
#
# COMPACT_ATOMS: atom_id res chain seq x y z
N VAL A 1 10.77 -9.19 -0.25
CA VAL A 1 9.67 -8.55 0.51
C VAL A 1 9.84 -7.04 0.50
N HIS A 2 10.95 -6.49 1.00
CA HIS A 2 11.18 -5.05 1.16
C HIS A 2 10.93 -4.22 -0.11
N VAL A 3 11.43 -4.66 -1.28
CA VAL A 3 11.25 -3.94 -2.57
C VAL A 3 9.77 -3.76 -2.89
N ALA A 4 8.96 -4.80 -2.73
CA ALA A 4 7.53 -4.75 -3.00
C ALA A 4 6.79 -3.88 -1.97
N GLU A 5 7.20 -3.92 -0.71
CA GLU A 5 6.64 -3.13 0.38
C GLU A 5 6.90 -1.64 0.18
N ALA A 6 8.17 -1.24 0.00
CA ALA A 6 8.56 0.14 -0.22
C ALA A 6 7.90 0.73 -1.49
N TYR A 7 7.86 -0.05 -2.57
CA TYR A 7 7.16 0.33 -3.80
C TYR A 7 5.66 0.55 -3.59
N SER A 8 5.02 -0.37 -2.87
CA SER A 8 3.57 -0.30 -2.64
C SER A 8 3.18 0.90 -1.76
N PHE A 9 3.94 1.17 -0.71
CA PHE A 9 3.70 2.32 0.17
C PHE A 9 3.95 3.63 -0.55
N LEU A 10 5.05 3.76 -1.28
CA LEU A 10 5.33 4.94 -2.08
C LEU A 10 4.24 5.19 -3.12
N THR A 11 3.86 4.15 -3.88
CA THR A 11 2.80 4.26 -4.89
C THR A 11 1.47 4.66 -4.29
N ALA A 12 1.12 4.10 -3.12
CA ALA A 12 -0.09 4.45 -2.41
C ALA A 12 -0.05 5.92 -1.93
N TYR A 13 1.08 6.35 -1.37
CA TYR A 13 1.24 7.74 -0.93
C TYR A 13 1.12 8.71 -2.11
N GLN A 14 1.87 8.49 -3.19
CA GLN A 14 1.83 9.32 -4.39
C GLN A 14 0.42 9.42 -5.01
N ARG A 15 -0.38 8.37 -4.84
CA ARG A 15 -1.72 8.33 -5.44
C ARG A 15 -2.80 8.93 -4.55
N PHE A 16 -2.67 8.82 -3.23
CA PHE A 16 -3.75 9.12 -2.29
C PHE A 16 -3.46 10.28 -1.34
N ALA A 17 -2.23 10.74 -1.24
CA ALA A 17 -1.88 11.92 -0.46
C ALA A 17 -2.48 13.18 -1.10
N ASP A 18 -2.75 14.18 -0.27
CA ASP A 18 -3.19 15.50 -0.73
C ASP A 18 -2.06 16.22 -1.47
N GLU A 19 -0.82 16.06 -0.98
CA GLU A 19 0.41 16.57 -1.56
C GLU A 19 1.34 15.38 -1.84
N PRO A 20 1.48 14.96 -3.10
CA PRO A 20 2.45 13.93 -3.48
C PRO A 20 3.88 14.39 -3.21
N LEU A 21 4.76 13.45 -2.91
CA LEU A 21 6.20 13.73 -2.78
C LEU A 21 6.77 14.18 -4.11
N THR A 22 7.72 15.10 -4.05
CA THR A 22 8.63 15.41 -5.16
C THR A 22 9.55 14.22 -5.43
N ASP A 23 10.22 14.18 -6.58
CA ASP A 23 11.15 13.10 -6.94
C ASP A 23 12.27 12.95 -5.89
N THR A 24 12.79 14.07 -5.37
CA THR A 24 13.84 14.08 -4.34
C THR A 24 13.33 13.52 -3.02
N GLU A 25 12.11 13.88 -2.61
CA GLU A 25 11.50 13.36 -1.38
C GLU A 25 11.18 11.87 -1.51
N ALA A 26 10.73 11.43 -2.69
CA ALA A 26 10.49 10.02 -2.97
C ALA A 26 11.78 9.19 -2.90
N ASP A 27 12.89 9.69 -3.45
CA ASP A 27 14.21 9.06 -3.32
C ASP A 27 14.66 9.02 -1.85
N THR A 28 14.48 10.11 -1.10
CA THR A 28 14.78 10.16 0.34
C THR A 28 13.97 9.11 1.12
N TYR A 29 12.69 8.95 0.81
CA TYR A 29 11.86 7.89 1.40
C TYR A 29 12.45 6.50 1.15
N VAL A 30 12.84 6.20 -0.10
CA VAL A 30 13.41 4.89 -0.45
C VAL A 30 14.76 4.66 0.26
N GLU A 31 15.60 5.68 0.37
CA GLU A 31 16.86 5.62 1.11
C GLU A 31 16.64 5.32 2.60
N GLN A 32 15.69 6.00 3.24
CA GLN A 32 15.34 5.76 4.64
C GLN A 32 14.76 4.37 4.87
N ALA A 33 13.87 3.91 3.97
CA ALA A 33 13.33 2.55 4.03
C ALA A 33 14.42 1.48 3.87
N ALA A 34 15.45 1.75 3.09
CA ALA A 34 16.60 0.86 2.90
C ALA A 34 17.40 0.64 4.19
N VAL A 35 17.42 1.62 5.11
CA VAL A 35 18.10 1.47 6.43
C VAL A 35 17.44 0.33 7.21
N VAL A 36 16.11 0.32 7.29
CA VAL A 36 15.37 -0.73 8.00
C VAL A 36 15.62 -2.11 7.37
N ALA A 37 15.59 -2.18 6.04
CA ALA A 37 15.84 -3.43 5.33
C ALA A 37 17.25 -4.00 5.63
N ARG A 38 18.27 -3.15 5.65
CA ARG A 38 19.64 -3.56 6.01
C ARG A 38 19.77 -4.04 7.45
N LEU A 39 19.10 -3.37 8.38
CA LEU A 39 19.06 -3.82 9.78
C LEU A 39 18.39 -5.19 9.94
N LEU A 40 17.46 -5.52 9.05
CA LEU A 40 16.83 -6.85 8.98
C LEU A 40 17.64 -7.87 8.17
N GLY A 41 18.86 -7.53 7.75
CA GLY A 41 19.78 -8.43 7.07
C GLY A 41 19.65 -8.46 5.54
N ALA A 42 18.87 -7.54 4.93
CA ALA A 42 18.80 -7.47 3.47
C ALA A 42 20.10 -6.92 2.88
N THR A 43 20.55 -7.53 1.78
CA THR A 43 21.68 -7.09 0.96
C THR A 43 21.17 -6.46 -0.34
N GLU A 44 21.99 -5.65 -1.00
CA GLU A 44 21.66 -5.04 -2.31
C GLU A 44 20.33 -4.26 -2.33
N VAL A 45 20.09 -3.48 -1.27
CA VAL A 45 18.85 -2.74 -1.08
C VAL A 45 18.88 -1.47 -1.93
N PRO A 46 17.89 -1.23 -2.81
CA PRO A 46 17.75 0.01 -3.56
C PRO A 46 17.60 1.24 -2.64
N THR A 47 18.19 2.36 -3.05
CA THR A 47 18.13 3.65 -2.33
C THR A 47 17.49 4.77 -3.13
N THR A 48 16.98 4.47 -4.33
CA THR A 48 16.26 5.42 -5.18
C THR A 48 15.04 4.77 -5.79
N VAL A 49 14.07 5.57 -6.20
CA VAL A 49 12.85 5.10 -6.88
C VAL A 49 13.21 4.30 -8.14
N ALA A 50 14.12 4.83 -8.96
CA ALA A 50 14.57 4.13 -10.16
C ALA A 50 15.26 2.79 -9.84
N GLY A 51 16.00 2.71 -8.73
CA GLY A 51 16.58 1.47 -8.23
C GLY A 51 15.52 0.46 -7.80
N LEU A 52 14.49 0.94 -7.10
CA LEU A 52 13.37 0.13 -6.65
C LEU A 52 12.59 -0.48 -7.82
N GLU A 53 12.30 0.32 -8.86
CA GLU A 53 11.63 -0.12 -10.08
C GLU A 53 12.44 -1.14 -10.88
N ARG A 54 13.76 -0.93 -10.99
CA ARG A 54 14.66 -1.91 -11.63
C ARG A 54 14.66 -3.23 -10.88
N ALA A 55 14.76 -3.19 -9.55
CA ALA A 55 14.74 -4.41 -8.73
C ALA A 55 13.40 -5.15 -8.88
N LEU A 56 12.28 -4.45 -8.85
CA LEU A 56 10.95 -5.04 -9.05
C LEU A 56 10.82 -5.68 -10.45
N THR A 57 11.37 -5.01 -11.48
CA THR A 57 11.40 -5.53 -12.85
C THR A 57 12.27 -6.78 -12.96
N ALA A 58 13.41 -6.81 -12.28
CA ALA A 58 14.32 -7.96 -12.26
C ALA A 58 13.68 -9.20 -11.61
N TYR A 59 12.89 -9.00 -10.54
CA TYR A 59 12.17 -10.10 -9.89
C TYR A 59 10.96 -10.61 -10.68
N ARG A 60 10.44 -9.82 -11.62
CA ARG A 60 9.19 -10.13 -12.30
C ARG A 60 9.14 -11.51 -12.99
N PRO A 61 10.20 -12.02 -13.64
CA PRO A 61 10.20 -13.36 -14.22
C PRO A 61 10.01 -14.49 -13.19
N ASP A 62 10.45 -14.26 -11.95
CA ASP A 62 10.40 -15.23 -10.87
C ASP A 62 9.10 -15.15 -10.05
N LEU A 63 8.27 -14.12 -10.32
CA LEU A 63 7.02 -13.90 -9.60
C LEU A 63 5.88 -14.68 -10.25
N GLU A 64 5.38 -15.66 -9.51
CA GLU A 64 4.23 -16.46 -9.90
C GLU A 64 3.07 -16.26 -8.93
N ALA A 65 1.86 -16.07 -9.47
CA ALA A 65 0.65 -16.10 -8.69
C ALA A 65 0.21 -17.58 -8.52
N THR A 66 0.71 -18.23 -7.49
CA THR A 66 0.30 -19.58 -7.11
C THR A 66 -1.18 -19.60 -6.71
N ASP A 67 -1.81 -20.78 -6.67
CA ASP A 67 -3.18 -20.92 -6.19
C ASP A 67 -3.33 -20.41 -4.75
N ALA A 68 -2.33 -20.69 -3.89
CA ALA A 68 -2.30 -20.16 -2.54
C ALA A 68 -2.25 -18.62 -2.49
N ALA A 69 -1.52 -17.97 -3.40
CA ALA A 69 -1.49 -16.51 -3.51
C ALA A 69 -2.83 -15.94 -3.98
N ARG A 70 -3.52 -16.61 -4.92
CA ARG A 70 -4.86 -16.22 -5.38
C ARG A 70 -5.91 -16.39 -4.27
N ASP A 71 -5.84 -17.48 -3.53
CA ASP A 71 -6.75 -17.73 -2.41
C ASP A 71 -6.54 -16.75 -1.27
N ALA A 72 -5.29 -16.42 -0.94
CA ALA A 72 -4.96 -15.37 0.02
C ALA A 72 -5.49 -14.00 -0.42
N ALA A 73 -5.33 -13.64 -1.70
CA ALA A 73 -5.86 -12.40 -2.24
C ALA A 73 -7.41 -12.36 -2.15
N ARG A 74 -8.10 -13.46 -2.50
CA ARG A 74 -9.56 -13.55 -2.36
C ARG A 74 -10.01 -13.42 -0.92
N PHE A 75 -9.34 -14.13 -0.01
CA PHE A 75 -9.64 -14.06 1.42
C PHE A 75 -9.49 -12.63 1.95
N LEU A 76 -8.36 -11.99 1.70
CA LEU A 76 -8.08 -10.64 2.17
C LEU A 76 -9.02 -9.59 1.57
N LEU A 77 -9.37 -9.71 0.30
CA LEU A 77 -10.15 -8.69 -0.40
C LEU A 77 -11.67 -8.87 -0.26
N LEU A 78 -12.15 -10.11 -0.19
CA LEU A 78 -13.57 -10.43 -0.29
C LEU A 78 -14.16 -11.16 0.93
N GLN A 79 -13.34 -11.86 1.71
CA GLN A 79 -13.81 -12.78 2.75
C GLN A 79 -13.25 -12.47 4.14
N ALA A 80 -12.60 -11.31 4.32
CA ALA A 80 -12.08 -10.92 5.62
C ALA A 80 -13.17 -10.99 6.70
N PRO A 81 -12.93 -11.67 7.83
CA PRO A 81 -13.93 -11.90 8.89
C PRO A 81 -14.14 -10.62 9.71
N LEU A 82 -14.84 -9.66 9.13
CA LEU A 82 -15.07 -8.35 9.72
C LEU A 82 -16.52 -8.18 10.19
N PRO A 83 -16.74 -7.46 11.30
CA PRO A 83 -18.07 -7.02 11.70
C PRO A 83 -18.76 -6.22 10.59
N LEU A 84 -20.08 -6.33 10.48
CA LEU A 84 -20.87 -5.68 9.42
C LEU A 84 -20.59 -4.18 9.31
N LEU A 85 -20.42 -3.49 10.43
CA LEU A 85 -20.14 -2.04 10.49
C LEU A 85 -18.75 -1.66 9.94
N ALA A 86 -17.77 -2.57 9.98
CA ALA A 86 -16.42 -2.32 9.46
C ALA A 86 -16.28 -2.60 7.96
N ARG A 87 -17.20 -3.37 7.37
CA ARG A 87 -17.14 -3.80 5.96
C ARG A 87 -17.08 -2.64 4.95
N PRO A 88 -17.88 -1.55 5.07
CA PRO A 88 -17.81 -0.45 4.12
C PRO A 88 -16.43 0.22 4.12
N GLY A 89 -15.87 0.53 5.31
CA GLY A 89 -14.54 1.12 5.43
C GLY A 89 -13.44 0.21 4.87
N TYR A 90 -13.51 -1.08 5.16
CA TYR A 90 -12.58 -2.06 4.63
C TYR A 90 -12.66 -2.18 3.10
N SER A 91 -13.87 -2.16 2.53
CA SER A 91 -14.06 -2.19 1.07
C SER A 91 -13.43 -0.98 0.38
N LEU A 92 -13.45 0.20 1.00
CA LEU A 92 -12.76 1.38 0.49
C LEU A 92 -11.24 1.19 0.47
N ILE A 93 -10.67 0.66 1.55
CA ILE A 93 -9.23 0.40 1.66
C ILE A 93 -8.79 -0.65 0.65
N THR A 94 -9.51 -1.78 0.55
CA THR A 94 -9.17 -2.85 -0.41
C THR A 94 -9.31 -2.40 -1.85
N THR A 95 -10.32 -1.60 -2.17
CA THR A 95 -10.47 -1.00 -3.51
C THR A 95 -9.31 -0.09 -3.84
N GLY A 96 -8.88 0.75 -2.89
CA GLY A 96 -7.68 1.58 -3.02
C GLY A 96 -6.41 0.74 -3.21
N GLY A 97 -6.24 -0.31 -2.41
CA GLY A 97 -5.11 -1.24 -2.51
C GLY A 97 -5.04 -1.93 -3.87
N VAL A 98 -6.17 -2.44 -4.39
CA VAL A 98 -6.22 -3.03 -5.74
C VAL A 98 -5.91 -2.00 -6.82
N ALA A 99 -6.29 -0.74 -6.62
CA ALA A 99 -6.04 0.33 -7.60
C ALA A 99 -4.54 0.66 -7.75
N VAL A 100 -3.72 0.48 -6.71
CA VAL A 100 -2.26 0.74 -6.76
C VAL A 100 -1.45 -0.45 -7.27
N LEU A 101 -2.02 -1.65 -7.32
CA LEU A 101 -1.33 -2.82 -7.85
C LEU A 101 -0.97 -2.61 -9.34
N PRO A 102 0.25 -2.98 -9.75
CA PRO A 102 0.62 -3.03 -11.16
C PRO A 102 -0.38 -3.89 -11.97
N GLY A 103 -0.64 -3.51 -13.22
CA GLY A 103 -1.60 -4.22 -14.07
C GLY A 103 -1.31 -5.72 -14.22
N TRP A 104 -0.04 -6.08 -14.35
CA TRP A 104 0.40 -7.45 -14.44
C TRP A 104 0.08 -8.26 -13.16
N ALA A 105 0.30 -7.67 -11.98
CA ALA A 105 0.03 -8.34 -10.71
C ALA A 105 -1.48 -8.57 -10.52
N ARG A 106 -2.31 -7.58 -10.89
CA ARG A 106 -3.77 -7.75 -10.86
C ARG A 106 -4.23 -8.88 -11.78
N SER A 107 -3.71 -8.92 -12.99
CA SER A 107 -4.07 -9.97 -13.96
C SER A 107 -3.66 -11.35 -13.47
N SER A 108 -2.45 -11.49 -12.92
CA SER A 108 -1.94 -12.76 -12.38
C SER A 108 -2.76 -13.27 -11.20
N LEU A 109 -3.22 -12.35 -10.33
CA LEU A 109 -4.06 -12.69 -9.17
C LEU A 109 -5.55 -12.87 -9.54
N GLY A 110 -5.93 -12.69 -10.80
CA GLY A 110 -7.33 -12.75 -11.23
C GLY A 110 -8.19 -11.62 -10.68
N LEU A 111 -7.58 -10.43 -10.47
CA LEU A 111 -8.23 -9.22 -9.97
C LEU A 111 -8.35 -8.16 -11.07
N PRO A 112 -9.09 -8.40 -12.14
CA PRO A 112 -9.23 -7.43 -13.21
C PRO A 112 -10.04 -6.24 -12.71
N MET A 113 -9.45 -5.03 -12.79
CA MET A 113 -10.22 -3.80 -12.61
C MET A 113 -10.46 -3.19 -13.98
N ALA A 114 -11.72 -2.99 -14.32
CA ALA A 114 -12.07 -2.29 -15.56
C ALA A 114 -11.45 -0.89 -15.56
N ARG A 115 -10.76 -0.52 -16.63
CA ARG A 115 -10.12 0.80 -16.79
C ARG A 115 -11.04 1.99 -16.46
N PRO A 116 -12.33 1.99 -16.79
CA PRO A 116 -13.23 3.10 -16.46
C PRO A 116 -13.48 3.28 -14.96
N LEU A 117 -13.24 2.26 -14.13
CA LEU A 117 -13.39 2.36 -12.68
C LEU A 117 -12.12 2.87 -11.96
N ALA A 118 -11.00 2.96 -12.64
CA ALA A 118 -9.74 3.41 -12.03
C ALA A 118 -9.84 4.82 -11.39
N PRO A 119 -10.42 5.86 -12.02
CA PRO A 119 -10.57 7.18 -11.38
C PRO A 119 -11.54 7.14 -10.20
N VAL A 120 -12.61 6.33 -10.28
CA VAL A 120 -13.56 6.13 -9.17
C VAL A 120 -12.87 5.44 -8.00
N ALA A 121 -12.13 4.35 -8.27
CA ALA A 121 -11.37 3.63 -7.26
C ALA A 121 -10.30 4.51 -6.59
N THR A 122 -9.66 5.41 -7.34
CA THR A 122 -8.72 6.39 -6.79
C THR A 122 -9.42 7.40 -5.88
N GLY A 123 -10.57 7.93 -6.30
CA GLY A 123 -11.38 8.84 -5.48
C GLY A 123 -11.86 8.16 -4.19
N ILE A 124 -12.35 6.94 -4.28
CA ILE A 124 -12.74 6.11 -3.12
C ILE A 124 -11.54 5.86 -2.20
N GLY A 125 -10.37 5.51 -2.74
CA GLY A 125 -9.15 5.28 -1.98
C GLY A 125 -8.70 6.54 -1.22
N ARG A 126 -8.74 7.71 -1.85
CA ARG A 126 -8.43 9.00 -1.20
C ARG A 126 -9.39 9.31 -0.05
N PHE A 127 -10.69 9.09 -0.25
CA PHE A 127 -11.67 9.26 0.82
C PHE A 127 -11.42 8.28 1.98
N GLY A 128 -11.17 7.01 1.69
CA GLY A 128 -10.85 5.99 2.69
C GLY A 128 -9.59 6.33 3.49
N THR A 129 -8.53 6.80 2.82
CA THR A 129 -7.28 7.21 3.46
C THR A 129 -7.50 8.42 4.39
N ARG A 130 -8.29 9.41 3.95
CA ARG A 130 -8.66 10.56 4.79
C ARG A 130 -9.46 10.14 6.03
N ALA A 131 -10.42 9.23 5.87
CA ALA A 131 -11.22 8.71 6.99
C ALA A 131 -10.35 7.97 8.01
N VAL A 132 -9.40 7.13 7.56
CA VAL A 132 -8.46 6.44 8.43
C VAL A 132 -7.54 7.42 9.15
N ARG A 133 -6.98 8.41 8.45
CA ARG A 133 -6.14 9.45 9.05
C ARG A 133 -6.89 10.25 10.11
N TRP A 134 -8.14 10.62 9.83
CA TRP A 134 -8.99 11.31 10.80
C TRP A 134 -9.24 10.48 12.06
N ALA A 135 -9.56 9.19 11.90
CA ALA A 135 -9.78 8.27 13.00
C ALA A 135 -8.50 8.08 13.84
N MET A 136 -7.33 7.95 13.19
CA MET A 136 -6.05 7.82 13.89
C MET A 136 -5.62 9.10 14.60
N ALA A 137 -5.92 10.27 14.05
CA ALA A 137 -5.65 11.54 14.71
C ALA A 137 -6.45 11.69 16.00
N GLY A 138 -7.72 11.26 16.01
CA GLY A 138 -8.55 11.23 17.21
C GLY A 138 -7.95 10.35 18.32
N VAL A 139 -7.50 9.14 17.99
CA VAL A 139 -6.86 8.22 18.94
C VAL A 139 -5.54 8.78 19.49
N ALA A 140 -4.75 9.46 18.67
CA ALA A 140 -3.52 10.09 19.10
C ALA A 140 -3.77 11.24 20.10
N GLN A 141 -4.80 12.04 19.85
CA GLN A 141 -5.19 13.15 20.72
C GLN A 141 -5.70 12.66 22.08
N GLU A 142 -6.50 11.59 22.11
CA GLU A 142 -6.96 10.97 23.36
C GLU A 142 -5.80 10.42 24.20
N ARG A 143 -4.79 9.81 23.58
CA ARG A 143 -3.59 9.32 24.26
C ARG A 143 -2.75 10.45 24.84
N GLN A 144 -2.64 11.59 24.13
CA GLN A 144 -1.92 12.76 24.59
C GLN A 144 -2.60 13.41 25.80
N LEU A 145 -3.93 13.56 25.74
CA LEU A 145 -4.72 14.07 26.86
C LEU A 145 -4.66 13.14 28.11
N ALA A 146 -4.64 11.84 27.91
CA ALA A 146 -4.49 10.89 29.01
C ALA A 146 -3.08 10.92 29.65
N ALA A 147 -2.04 11.20 28.86
CA ALA A 147 -0.67 11.34 29.35
C ALA A 147 -0.44 12.66 30.12
N ASP A 148 -1.12 13.74 29.71
CA ASP A 148 -1.04 15.05 30.39
C ASP A 148 -1.81 15.09 31.72
N LEU A 149 -2.66 14.11 32.00
CA LEU A 149 -3.46 13.97 33.24
C LEU A 149 -2.84 13.00 34.26
N SER A 150 -1.73 12.33 33.93
CA SER A 150 -1.04 11.36 34.79
C SER A 150 0.24 11.94 35.39
#